data_37bfb0b372a946ecf1348e1710de032b
#
_entry.id   37bfb0b372a946ecf1348e1710de032b
#
_cell.length_a   1.000
_cell.length_b   1.000
_cell.length_c   1.000
_cell.angle_alpha   90.00
_cell.angle_beta   90.00
_cell.angle_gamma   90.00
#
_symmetry.space_group_name_H-M   'P 1'
#
loop_
_entity.id
_entity.type
_entity.pdbx_description
1 polymer ?
#
loop_
_entity_poly.entity_id
_entity_poly.type
_entity_poly.pdbx_seq_one_letter_code
_entity_poly.pdbx_strand_id
1 'polypeptide(L)'
;KNKKFIVSVFILLPLIIWFIGFQAMPKLASNLASKMSDESKGIISENVMKYLEKENLSDSIISFKERDDLETYFYSSIEKLGIDKGGYELLFYSSQAFGANAIALPDGKIILTDQLYENLADKPDAILAILLHEVGHVEYNHGLSQIIQSIGIGLIFTFISGDVQGLSEALVGSSYLLLQQSFSREMEKEADIFSVNSLKNLNISPDEFVTAMETFLDDESHNDFGELMYLEYLSSHPNLKERIEVIKS
;
A
#
# COMPACT_ATOMS: atom_id res chain seq x y z
N LYS A 1 -20.38 -46.48 10.83
CA LYS A 1 -20.67 -45.68 9.64
C LYS A 1 -20.13 -44.22 9.73
N ASN A 2 -19.94 -43.70 10.94
CA ASN A 2 -19.59 -42.27 11.12
C ASN A 2 -18.10 -41.91 11.02
N LYS A 3 -17.16 -42.90 11.17
CA LYS A 3 -15.72 -42.58 11.17
C LYS A 3 -15.21 -42.02 9.83
N LYS A 4 -15.64 -42.60 8.70
CA LYS A 4 -15.26 -42.10 7.37
C LYS A 4 -15.81 -40.67 7.10
N PHE A 5 -17.05 -40.42 7.51
CA PHE A 5 -17.67 -39.10 7.41
C PHE A 5 -16.92 -38.04 8.25
N ILE A 6 -16.60 -38.40 9.52
CA ILE A 6 -15.83 -37.52 10.41
C ILE A 6 -14.46 -37.19 9.80
N VAL A 7 -13.74 -38.21 9.31
CA VAL A 7 -12.44 -38.03 8.66
C VAL A 7 -12.57 -37.14 7.41
N SER A 8 -13.62 -37.36 6.60
CA SER A 8 -13.86 -36.49 5.41
C SER A 8 -14.10 -35.03 5.78
N VAL A 9 -14.87 -34.76 6.84
CA VAL A 9 -15.13 -33.39 7.33
C VAL A 9 -13.82 -32.74 7.82
N PHE A 10 -12.99 -33.47 8.58
CA PHE A 10 -11.70 -32.95 9.07
C PHE A 10 -10.71 -32.64 7.97
N ILE A 11 -10.80 -33.25 6.79
CA ILE A 11 -9.96 -32.94 5.63
C ILE A 11 -10.58 -31.86 4.74
N LEU A 12 -11.88 -31.95 4.45
CA LEU A 12 -12.54 -31.05 3.52
C LEU A 12 -12.74 -29.65 4.10
N LEU A 13 -13.04 -29.53 5.39
CA LEU A 13 -13.29 -28.23 6.01
C LEU A 13 -12.06 -27.31 5.96
N PRO A 14 -10.85 -27.73 6.36
CA PRO A 14 -9.65 -26.92 6.18
C PRO A 14 -9.36 -26.56 4.72
N LEU A 15 -9.60 -27.48 3.77
CA LEU A 15 -9.42 -27.22 2.35
C LEU A 15 -10.40 -26.17 1.82
N ILE A 16 -11.65 -26.21 2.26
CA ILE A 16 -12.67 -25.22 1.91
C ILE A 16 -12.29 -23.85 2.49
N ILE A 17 -11.90 -23.80 3.76
CA ILE A 17 -11.48 -22.55 4.42
C ILE A 17 -10.25 -21.97 3.68
N TRP A 18 -9.27 -22.80 3.37
CA TRP A 18 -8.11 -22.40 2.60
C TRP A 18 -8.51 -21.84 1.21
N PHE A 19 -9.35 -22.57 0.47
CA PHE A 19 -9.83 -22.14 -0.85
C PHE A 19 -10.59 -20.79 -0.78
N ILE A 20 -11.48 -20.65 0.20
CA ILE A 20 -12.23 -19.40 0.39
C ILE A 20 -11.26 -18.26 0.74
N GLY A 21 -10.38 -18.44 1.71
CA GLY A 21 -9.48 -17.39 2.18
C GLY A 21 -8.43 -16.98 1.14
N PHE A 22 -7.81 -17.94 0.46
CA PHE A 22 -6.66 -17.67 -0.41
C PHE A 22 -6.99 -17.58 -1.90
N GLN A 23 -8.12 -18.12 -2.35
CA GLN A 23 -8.47 -18.13 -3.78
C GLN A 23 -9.73 -17.32 -4.10
N ALA A 24 -10.79 -17.51 -3.34
CA ALA A 24 -12.06 -16.89 -3.64
C ALA A 24 -12.14 -15.45 -3.11
N MET A 25 -11.70 -15.22 -1.87
CA MET A 25 -11.79 -13.91 -1.21
C MET A 25 -10.98 -12.82 -1.91
N PRO A 26 -9.71 -13.02 -2.33
CA PRO A 26 -8.97 -11.99 -3.05
C PRO A 26 -9.66 -11.55 -4.34
N LYS A 27 -10.17 -12.50 -5.13
CA LYS A 27 -10.89 -12.20 -6.38
C LYS A 27 -12.22 -11.48 -6.14
N LEU A 28 -12.95 -11.89 -5.10
CA LEU A 28 -14.20 -11.23 -4.71
C LEU A 28 -13.92 -9.80 -4.24
N ALA A 29 -12.92 -9.61 -3.40
CA ALA A 29 -12.54 -8.31 -2.87
C ALA A 29 -12.10 -7.35 -3.98
N SER A 30 -11.26 -7.78 -4.91
CA SER A 30 -10.83 -6.99 -6.06
C SER A 30 -12.03 -6.59 -6.95
N ASN A 31 -12.96 -7.51 -7.21
CA ASN A 31 -14.16 -7.22 -7.99
C ASN A 31 -15.11 -6.24 -7.27
N LEU A 32 -15.22 -6.32 -5.95
CA LEU A 32 -16.02 -5.37 -5.16
C LEU A 32 -15.32 -4.00 -5.10
N ALA A 33 -14.01 -3.97 -4.88
CA ALA A 33 -13.22 -2.75 -4.85
C ALA A 33 -13.35 -1.95 -6.14
N SER A 34 -13.26 -2.61 -7.30
CA SER A 34 -13.36 -1.97 -8.61
C SER A 34 -14.75 -1.37 -8.92
N LYS A 35 -15.78 -1.74 -8.15
CA LYS A 35 -17.17 -1.25 -8.31
C LYS A 35 -17.58 -0.24 -7.25
N MET A 36 -16.70 0.05 -6.30
CA MET A 36 -16.99 0.98 -5.22
C MET A 36 -17.01 2.42 -5.75
N SER A 37 -17.97 3.20 -5.30
CA SER A 37 -18.06 4.62 -5.68
C SER A 37 -16.95 5.45 -5.04
N ASP A 38 -16.57 6.55 -5.70
CA ASP A 38 -15.54 7.47 -5.18
C ASP A 38 -15.96 8.07 -3.83
N GLU A 39 -17.25 8.32 -3.61
CA GLU A 39 -17.77 8.73 -2.31
C GLU A 39 -17.46 7.71 -1.21
N SER A 40 -17.66 6.41 -1.48
CA SER A 40 -17.37 5.36 -0.51
C SER A 40 -15.86 5.21 -0.25
N LYS A 41 -15.04 5.36 -1.29
CA LYS A 41 -13.56 5.39 -1.17
C LYS A 41 -13.13 6.57 -0.30
N GLY A 42 -13.71 7.77 -0.53
CA GLY A 42 -13.43 8.97 0.25
C GLY A 42 -13.77 8.80 1.74
N ILE A 43 -14.91 8.21 2.08
CA ILE A 43 -15.29 7.91 3.48
C ILE A 43 -14.26 6.99 4.15
N ILE A 44 -13.79 5.96 3.44
CA ILE A 44 -12.78 5.04 3.96
C ILE A 44 -11.47 5.80 4.19
N SER A 45 -10.99 6.53 3.21
CA SER A 45 -9.75 7.31 3.28
C SER A 45 -9.78 8.35 4.39
N GLU A 46 -10.90 9.05 4.57
CA GLU A 46 -11.07 10.02 5.68
C GLU A 46 -10.92 9.36 7.06
N ASN A 47 -11.50 8.18 7.24
CA ASN A 47 -11.35 7.45 8.50
C ASN A 47 -9.91 6.98 8.74
N VAL A 48 -9.21 6.55 7.67
CA VAL A 48 -7.79 6.19 7.74
C VAL A 48 -6.95 7.42 8.09
N MET A 49 -7.17 8.56 7.42
CA MET A 49 -6.46 9.80 7.70
C MET A 49 -6.64 10.26 9.14
N LYS A 50 -7.84 10.28 9.67
CA LYS A 50 -8.11 10.64 11.08
C LYS A 50 -7.33 9.77 12.06
N TYR A 51 -7.21 8.48 11.77
CA TYR A 51 -6.41 7.57 12.59
C TYR A 51 -4.92 7.89 12.48
N LEU A 52 -4.40 8.09 11.26
CA LEU A 52 -3.00 8.41 10.99
C LEU A 52 -2.58 9.72 11.66
N GLU A 53 -3.34 10.79 11.47
CA GLU A 53 -3.07 12.12 12.04
C GLU A 53 -3.05 12.10 13.57
N LYS A 54 -3.92 11.30 14.19
CA LYS A 54 -4.00 11.22 15.64
C LYS A 54 -2.81 10.49 16.27
N GLU A 55 -2.33 9.42 15.65
CA GLU A 55 -1.43 8.48 16.30
C GLU A 55 0.00 8.51 15.72
N ASN A 56 0.17 8.92 14.44
CA ASN A 56 1.39 8.61 13.72
C ASN A 56 1.96 9.76 12.86
N LEU A 57 1.16 10.78 12.51
CA LEU A 57 1.57 11.86 11.63
C LEU A 57 1.73 13.18 12.39
N SER A 58 2.71 13.96 11.97
CA SER A 58 2.97 15.33 12.43
C SER A 58 3.13 16.25 11.24
N ASP A 59 3.02 17.56 11.45
CA ASP A 59 3.22 18.54 10.38
C ASP A 59 4.58 18.35 9.70
N SER A 60 4.59 18.43 8.37
CA SER A 60 5.81 18.33 7.57
C SER A 60 6.76 19.50 7.83
N ILE A 61 8.06 19.19 7.90
CA ILE A 61 9.15 20.17 8.00
C ILE A 61 9.75 20.56 6.64
N ILE A 62 9.34 19.88 5.55
CA ILE A 62 9.76 20.24 4.17
C ILE A 62 9.26 21.63 3.85
N SER A 63 10.14 22.48 3.28
CA SER A 63 9.78 23.86 2.96
C SER A 63 8.65 23.92 1.93
N PHE A 64 7.85 25.00 1.98
CA PHE A 64 6.75 25.21 1.03
C PHE A 64 7.24 25.12 -0.42
N LYS A 65 8.41 25.70 -0.71
CA LYS A 65 8.98 25.67 -2.07
C LYS A 65 9.28 24.25 -2.54
N GLU A 66 9.91 23.44 -1.71
CA GLU A 66 10.27 22.05 -2.05
C GLU A 66 9.03 21.20 -2.28
N ARG A 67 7.99 21.39 -1.46
CA ARG A 67 6.70 20.73 -1.66
C ARG A 67 6.05 21.13 -2.97
N ASP A 68 5.97 22.44 -3.26
CA ASP A 68 5.39 23.00 -4.50
C ASP A 68 6.14 22.50 -5.74
N ASP A 69 7.48 22.48 -5.69
CA ASP A 69 8.33 21.95 -6.77
C ASP A 69 8.02 20.46 -7.04
N LEU A 70 7.93 19.63 -5.99
CA LEU A 70 7.63 18.20 -6.13
C LEU A 70 6.18 17.95 -6.56
N GLU A 71 5.21 18.66 -6.00
CA GLU A 71 3.80 18.61 -6.43
C GLU A 71 3.66 18.95 -7.91
N THR A 72 4.28 20.06 -8.35
CA THR A 72 4.28 20.48 -9.76
C THR A 72 4.87 19.38 -10.64
N TYR A 73 5.98 18.78 -10.22
CA TYR A 73 6.62 17.69 -10.96
C TYR A 73 5.73 16.45 -11.04
N PHE A 74 5.16 16.02 -9.93
CA PHE A 74 4.25 14.88 -9.86
C PHE A 74 3.01 15.08 -10.72
N TYR A 75 2.28 16.20 -10.53
CA TYR A 75 1.05 16.44 -11.29
C TYR A 75 1.29 16.61 -12.78
N SER A 76 2.39 17.27 -13.19
CA SER A 76 2.75 17.36 -14.61
C SER A 76 3.11 15.99 -15.20
N SER A 77 3.66 15.09 -14.41
CA SER A 77 4.04 13.75 -14.84
C SER A 77 2.82 12.85 -15.04
N ILE A 78 1.89 12.81 -14.08
CA ILE A 78 0.66 12.00 -14.23
C ILE A 78 -0.25 12.55 -15.36
N GLU A 79 -0.29 13.88 -15.56
CA GLU A 79 -1.03 14.49 -16.68
C GLU A 79 -0.45 14.06 -18.04
N LYS A 80 0.90 14.03 -18.19
CA LYS A 80 1.56 13.50 -19.40
C LYS A 80 1.26 12.04 -19.67
N LEU A 81 1.01 11.26 -18.61
CA LEU A 81 0.61 9.85 -18.71
C LEU A 81 -0.88 9.67 -19.04
N GLY A 82 -1.65 10.77 -19.13
CA GLY A 82 -3.09 10.73 -19.37
C GLY A 82 -3.91 10.34 -18.14
N ILE A 83 -3.32 10.40 -16.95
CA ILE A 83 -3.99 10.13 -15.67
C ILE A 83 -4.67 11.41 -15.20
N ASP A 84 -5.92 11.31 -14.75
CA ASP A 84 -6.67 12.45 -14.22
C ASP A 84 -6.04 12.94 -12.91
N LYS A 85 -5.34 14.06 -12.97
CA LYS A 85 -4.71 14.67 -11.80
C LYS A 85 -5.71 15.08 -10.70
N GLY A 86 -6.98 15.32 -11.05
CA GLY A 86 -8.03 15.62 -10.09
C GLY A 86 -8.41 14.44 -9.20
N GLY A 87 -8.00 13.22 -9.56
CA GLY A 87 -8.15 12.00 -8.77
C GLY A 87 -7.05 11.77 -7.74
N TYR A 88 -6.06 12.68 -7.62
CA TYR A 88 -4.91 12.51 -6.73
C TYR A 88 -4.62 13.73 -5.88
N GLU A 89 -4.16 13.50 -4.65
CA GLU A 89 -3.72 14.54 -3.72
C GLU A 89 -2.41 14.09 -3.05
N LEU A 90 -1.31 14.83 -3.28
CA LEU A 90 -0.03 14.56 -2.63
C LEU A 90 0.02 15.31 -1.30
N LEU A 91 0.23 14.58 -0.21
CA LEU A 91 0.27 15.08 1.16
C LEU A 91 1.65 14.85 1.77
N PHE A 92 2.14 15.81 2.53
CA PHE A 92 3.44 15.75 3.19
C PHE A 92 3.28 15.74 4.69
N TYR A 93 3.90 14.75 5.34
CA TYR A 93 3.88 14.61 6.80
C TYR A 93 5.23 14.12 7.32
N SER A 94 5.55 14.50 8.55
CA SER A 94 6.62 13.86 9.30
C SER A 94 6.05 12.68 10.08
N SER A 95 6.77 11.55 10.12
CA SER A 95 6.33 10.38 10.89
C SER A 95 7.50 9.59 11.45
N GLN A 96 7.56 9.49 12.79
CA GLN A 96 8.51 8.58 13.43
C GLN A 96 8.07 7.11 13.35
N ALA A 97 6.77 6.87 13.26
CA ALA A 97 6.21 5.52 13.22
C ALA A 97 6.35 4.85 11.84
N PHE A 98 6.30 5.64 10.76
CA PHE A 98 6.40 5.12 9.39
C PHE A 98 7.77 5.35 8.75
N GLY A 99 8.66 6.09 9.42
CA GLY A 99 10.00 6.38 8.89
C GLY A 99 9.95 6.92 7.46
N ALA A 100 10.89 6.50 6.61
CA ALA A 100 10.90 6.82 5.18
C ALA A 100 9.87 5.98 4.44
N ASN A 101 8.70 6.55 4.10
CA ASN A 101 7.60 5.81 3.48
C ASN A 101 6.74 6.68 2.56
N ALA A 102 6.00 6.02 1.67
CA ALA A 102 4.88 6.58 0.94
C ALA A 102 3.65 5.67 1.13
N ILE A 103 2.46 6.25 1.24
CA ILE A 103 1.24 5.49 1.55
C ILE A 103 0.10 6.01 0.68
N ALA A 104 -0.43 5.15 -0.19
CA ALA A 104 -1.60 5.46 -1.00
C ALA A 104 -2.91 5.11 -0.29
N LEU A 105 -3.87 6.02 -0.30
CA LEU A 105 -5.22 5.80 0.18
C LEU A 105 -6.20 5.52 -0.96
N PRO A 106 -7.33 4.84 -0.70
CA PRO A 106 -8.27 4.42 -1.73
C PRO A 106 -8.86 5.53 -2.59
N ASP A 107 -8.90 6.77 -2.11
CA ASP A 107 -9.43 7.94 -2.81
C ASP A 107 -8.38 8.71 -3.63
N GLY A 108 -7.14 8.21 -3.70
CA GLY A 108 -6.06 8.83 -4.46
C GLY A 108 -5.18 9.80 -3.65
N LYS A 109 -5.40 9.95 -2.34
CA LYS A 109 -4.43 10.63 -1.49
C LYS A 109 -3.18 9.78 -1.37
N ILE A 110 -2.02 10.43 -1.54
CA ILE A 110 -0.71 9.80 -1.36
C ILE A 110 0.04 10.61 -0.31
N ILE A 111 0.35 9.97 0.80
CA ILE A 111 1.16 10.54 1.88
C ILE A 111 2.62 10.25 1.57
N LEU A 112 3.45 11.29 1.52
CA LEU A 112 4.89 11.19 1.44
C LEU A 112 5.48 11.65 2.77
N THR A 113 6.31 10.82 3.40
CA THR A 113 6.98 11.21 4.64
C THR A 113 8.19 12.10 4.36
N ASP A 114 8.47 13.03 5.29
CA ASP A 114 9.64 13.90 5.24
C ASP A 114 10.94 13.07 5.15
N GLN A 115 11.00 11.96 5.86
CA GLN A 115 12.15 11.06 5.88
C GLN A 115 12.43 10.44 4.51
N LEU A 116 11.38 10.06 3.77
CA LEU A 116 11.55 9.56 2.41
C LEU A 116 12.02 10.66 1.47
N TYR A 117 11.44 11.86 1.59
CA TYR A 117 11.87 13.02 0.82
C TYR A 117 13.33 13.35 1.08
N GLU A 118 13.75 13.44 2.35
CA GLU A 118 15.13 13.76 2.74
C GLU A 118 16.15 12.76 2.18
N ASN A 119 15.83 11.47 2.19
CA ASN A 119 16.71 10.41 1.66
C ASN A 119 16.90 10.49 0.14
N LEU A 120 15.98 11.13 -0.58
CA LEU A 120 15.94 11.20 -2.04
C LEU A 120 15.87 12.63 -2.58
N ALA A 121 16.12 13.66 -1.75
CA ALA A 121 15.91 15.06 -2.11
C ALA A 121 16.72 15.51 -3.36
N ASP A 122 17.88 14.90 -3.60
CA ASP A 122 18.72 15.12 -4.78
C ASP A 122 18.35 14.23 -6.00
N LYS A 123 17.33 13.38 -5.88
CA LYS A 123 16.89 12.38 -6.86
C LYS A 123 15.38 12.47 -7.12
N PRO A 124 14.87 13.55 -7.72
CA PRO A 124 13.43 13.75 -7.91
C PRO A 124 12.77 12.65 -8.76
N ASP A 125 13.49 12.08 -9.72
CA ASP A 125 13.00 10.98 -10.55
C ASP A 125 12.81 9.68 -9.75
N ALA A 126 13.66 9.45 -8.74
CA ALA A 126 13.52 8.31 -7.83
C ALA A 126 12.29 8.49 -6.90
N ILE A 127 12.05 9.71 -6.40
CA ILE A 127 10.81 10.03 -5.66
C ILE A 127 9.60 9.82 -6.56
N LEU A 128 9.65 10.33 -7.80
CA LEU A 128 8.56 10.14 -8.76
C LEU A 128 8.29 8.65 -9.02
N ALA A 129 9.32 7.82 -9.11
CA ALA A 129 9.17 6.38 -9.31
C ALA A 129 8.38 5.72 -8.16
N ILE A 130 8.63 6.10 -6.90
CA ILE A 130 7.86 5.64 -5.74
C ILE A 130 6.43 6.16 -5.83
N LEU A 131 6.23 7.46 -6.09
CA LEU A 131 4.88 8.03 -6.21
C LEU A 131 4.07 7.36 -7.32
N LEU A 132 4.69 6.99 -8.44
CA LEU A 132 4.05 6.24 -9.52
C LEU A 132 3.72 4.79 -9.11
N HIS A 133 4.53 4.17 -8.25
CA HIS A 133 4.19 2.88 -7.66
C HIS A 133 2.95 3.00 -6.76
N GLU A 134 2.86 4.04 -5.94
CA GLU A 134 1.67 4.33 -5.13
C GLU A 134 0.43 4.61 -6.00
N VAL A 135 0.59 5.37 -7.10
CA VAL A 135 -0.47 5.54 -8.11
C VAL A 135 -0.93 4.18 -8.64
N GLY A 136 -0.01 3.25 -8.89
CA GLY A 136 -0.34 1.88 -9.29
C GLY A 136 -1.23 1.17 -8.26
N HIS A 137 -0.95 1.30 -6.97
CA HIS A 137 -1.80 0.74 -5.92
C HIS A 137 -3.20 1.34 -5.92
N VAL A 138 -3.36 2.63 -6.21
CA VAL A 138 -4.68 3.28 -6.34
C VAL A 138 -5.42 2.78 -7.58
N GLU A 139 -4.78 2.81 -8.75
CA GLU A 139 -5.38 2.42 -10.04
C GLU A 139 -5.90 0.97 -10.01
N TYR A 140 -5.16 0.05 -9.38
CA TYR A 140 -5.57 -1.34 -9.22
C TYR A 140 -6.44 -1.60 -7.97
N ASN A 141 -6.75 -0.56 -7.17
CA ASN A 141 -7.54 -0.64 -5.94
C ASN A 141 -6.97 -1.64 -4.91
N HIS A 142 -5.64 -1.76 -4.81
CA HIS A 142 -4.99 -2.74 -3.94
C HIS A 142 -5.34 -2.55 -2.46
N GLY A 143 -5.18 -1.33 -1.93
CA GLY A 143 -5.51 -1.02 -0.54
C GLY A 143 -6.98 -1.30 -0.21
N LEU A 144 -7.89 -0.90 -1.09
CA LEU A 144 -9.32 -1.17 -0.91
C LEU A 144 -9.64 -2.68 -0.94
N SER A 145 -8.98 -3.42 -1.84
CA SER A 145 -9.12 -4.88 -1.91
C SER A 145 -8.66 -5.55 -0.61
N GLN A 146 -7.58 -5.09 -0.01
CA GLN A 146 -7.10 -5.59 1.29
C GLN A 146 -8.09 -5.32 2.42
N ILE A 147 -8.66 -4.12 2.48
CA ILE A 147 -9.69 -3.78 3.48
C ILE A 147 -10.87 -4.76 3.36
N ILE A 148 -11.40 -4.94 2.14
CA ILE A 148 -12.55 -5.83 1.90
C ILE A 148 -12.20 -7.28 2.26
N GLN A 149 -10.98 -7.75 1.95
CA GLN A 149 -10.52 -9.08 2.34
C GLN A 149 -10.49 -9.25 3.85
N SER A 150 -9.94 -8.29 4.58
CA SER A 150 -9.83 -8.32 6.04
C SER A 150 -11.21 -8.34 6.70
N ILE A 151 -12.14 -7.52 6.22
CA ILE A 151 -13.53 -7.51 6.68
C ILE A 151 -14.19 -8.87 6.39
N GLY A 152 -14.01 -9.41 5.18
CA GLY A 152 -14.59 -10.69 4.77
C GLY A 152 -14.08 -11.86 5.63
N ILE A 153 -12.79 -11.89 5.94
CA ILE A 153 -12.18 -12.89 6.83
C ILE A 153 -12.74 -12.75 8.25
N GLY A 154 -12.85 -11.51 8.75
CA GLY A 154 -13.46 -11.22 10.06
C GLY A 154 -14.90 -11.72 10.17
N LEU A 155 -15.70 -11.51 9.11
CA LEU A 155 -17.09 -12.02 9.04
C LEU A 155 -17.13 -13.55 9.09
N ILE A 156 -16.26 -14.24 8.36
CA ILE A 156 -16.17 -15.71 8.38
C ILE A 156 -15.82 -16.19 9.79
N PHE A 157 -14.82 -15.56 10.43
CA PHE A 157 -14.41 -15.90 11.79
C PHE A 157 -15.55 -15.71 12.79
N THR A 158 -16.25 -14.57 12.71
CA THR A 158 -17.44 -14.27 13.54
C THR A 158 -18.52 -15.31 13.36
N PHE A 159 -18.79 -15.73 12.12
CA PHE A 159 -19.81 -16.76 11.85
C PHE A 159 -19.44 -18.12 12.47
N ILE A 160 -18.15 -18.48 12.45
CA ILE A 160 -17.66 -19.76 13.00
C ILE A 160 -17.62 -19.71 14.54
N SER A 161 -17.15 -18.60 15.12
CA SER A 161 -16.99 -18.45 16.58
C SER A 161 -18.25 -18.05 17.32
N GLY A 162 -19.21 -17.41 16.61
CA GLY A 162 -20.40 -16.79 17.20
C GLY A 162 -20.11 -15.46 17.91
N ASP A 163 -18.89 -14.92 17.78
CA ASP A 163 -18.46 -13.69 18.44
C ASP A 163 -18.75 -12.46 17.57
N VAL A 164 -19.94 -11.86 17.77
CA VAL A 164 -20.37 -10.64 17.06
C VAL A 164 -19.64 -9.38 17.55
N GLN A 165 -19.10 -9.37 18.77
CA GLN A 165 -18.34 -8.21 19.28
C GLN A 165 -16.98 -8.07 18.58
N GLY A 166 -16.30 -9.17 18.31
CA GLY A 166 -15.06 -9.18 17.56
C GLY A 166 -15.18 -8.62 16.13
N LEU A 167 -16.38 -8.67 15.53
CA LEU A 167 -16.62 -8.05 14.22
C LEU A 167 -16.58 -6.52 14.28
N SER A 168 -17.18 -5.90 15.30
CA SER A 168 -17.15 -4.44 15.45
C SER A 168 -15.73 -3.93 15.69
N GLU A 169 -14.93 -4.67 16.47
CA GLU A 169 -13.50 -4.38 16.69
C GLU A 169 -12.69 -4.55 15.40
N ALA A 170 -12.97 -5.59 14.60
CA ALA A 170 -12.33 -5.81 13.31
C ALA A 170 -12.68 -4.71 12.29
N LEU A 171 -13.91 -4.20 12.29
CA LEU A 171 -14.32 -3.09 11.42
C LEU A 171 -13.63 -1.77 11.81
N VAL A 172 -13.52 -1.49 13.11
CA VAL A 172 -12.78 -0.31 13.61
C VAL A 172 -11.27 -0.49 13.38
N GLY A 173 -10.77 -1.71 13.58
CA GLY A 173 -9.37 -2.06 13.34
C GLY A 173 -8.98 -2.16 11.85
N SER A 174 -9.95 -2.12 10.91
CA SER A 174 -9.65 -2.26 9.48
C SER A 174 -8.81 -1.11 8.93
N SER A 175 -8.95 0.09 9.48
CA SER A 175 -8.09 1.24 9.16
C SER A 175 -6.64 1.00 9.62
N TYR A 176 -6.45 0.42 10.81
CA TYR A 176 -5.15 0.02 11.33
C TYR A 176 -4.53 -1.15 10.53
N LEU A 177 -5.37 -2.09 10.08
CA LEU A 177 -4.92 -3.24 9.28
C LEU A 177 -4.36 -2.81 7.92
N LEU A 178 -4.87 -1.74 7.30
CA LEU A 178 -4.29 -1.18 6.06
C LEU A 178 -2.81 -0.82 6.20
N LEU A 179 -2.43 -0.32 7.38
CA LEU A 179 -1.09 0.17 7.65
C LEU A 179 -0.14 -0.94 8.10
N GLN A 180 -0.68 -2.06 8.56
CA GLN A 180 0.08 -3.20 9.08
C GLN A 180 0.16 -4.38 8.10
N GLN A 181 -0.63 -4.37 7.00
CA GLN A 181 -0.63 -5.46 6.04
C GLN A 181 0.27 -5.15 4.85
N SER A 182 1.22 -6.04 4.61
CA SER A 182 1.98 -6.04 3.37
C SER A 182 1.09 -6.40 2.18
N PHE A 183 1.29 -5.74 1.07
CA PHE A 183 0.68 -6.12 -0.19
C PHE A 183 1.13 -7.52 -0.64
N SER A 184 0.28 -8.22 -1.37
CA SER A 184 0.67 -9.51 -1.94
C SER A 184 1.75 -9.32 -3.02
N ARG A 185 2.54 -10.37 -3.31
CA ARG A 185 3.57 -10.31 -4.37
C ARG A 185 2.99 -9.93 -5.73
N GLU A 186 1.77 -10.34 -6.02
CA GLU A 186 1.06 -10.01 -7.26
C GLU A 186 0.72 -8.52 -7.30
N MET A 187 0.21 -7.96 -6.20
CA MET A 187 -0.10 -6.54 -6.09
C MET A 187 1.15 -5.67 -6.22
N GLU A 188 2.25 -6.05 -5.54
CA GLU A 188 3.54 -5.37 -5.68
C GLU A 188 4.04 -5.39 -7.13
N LYS A 189 3.97 -6.56 -7.78
CA LYS A 189 4.37 -6.71 -9.18
C LYS A 189 3.53 -5.84 -10.12
N GLU A 190 2.22 -5.74 -9.90
CA GLU A 190 1.34 -4.87 -10.69
C GLU A 190 1.71 -3.40 -10.51
N ALA A 191 1.95 -2.94 -9.28
CA ALA A 191 2.38 -1.58 -8.98
C ALA A 191 3.79 -1.27 -9.53
N ASP A 192 4.73 -2.22 -9.45
CA ASP A 192 6.07 -2.09 -10.04
C ASP A 192 6.01 -1.94 -11.56
N ILE A 193 5.23 -2.79 -12.24
CA ILE A 193 5.05 -2.72 -13.69
C ILE A 193 4.41 -1.39 -14.07
N PHE A 194 3.46 -0.89 -13.29
CA PHE A 194 2.84 0.40 -13.50
C PHE A 194 3.88 1.53 -13.41
N SER A 195 4.69 1.57 -12.35
CA SER A 195 5.75 2.56 -12.17
C SER A 195 6.78 2.52 -13.29
N VAL A 196 7.33 1.33 -13.60
CA VAL A 196 8.33 1.13 -14.66
C VAL A 196 7.83 1.57 -16.03
N ASN A 197 6.59 1.21 -16.39
CA ASN A 197 6.00 1.60 -17.67
C ASN A 197 5.72 3.11 -17.71
N SER A 198 5.29 3.69 -16.61
CA SER A 198 5.06 5.13 -16.49
C SER A 198 6.35 5.93 -16.65
N LEU A 199 7.45 5.51 -16.00
CA LEU A 199 8.77 6.11 -16.19
C LEU A 199 9.24 6.04 -17.64
N LYS A 200 9.12 4.88 -18.30
CA LYS A 200 9.45 4.73 -19.72
C LYS A 200 8.64 5.67 -20.62
N ASN A 201 7.34 5.83 -20.35
CA ASN A 201 6.48 6.73 -21.11
C ASN A 201 6.83 8.21 -20.89
N LEU A 202 7.42 8.55 -19.75
CA LEU A 202 7.97 9.88 -19.44
C LEU A 202 9.40 10.08 -19.97
N ASN A 203 10.01 9.08 -20.61
CA ASN A 203 11.42 9.03 -21.02
C ASN A 203 12.39 9.14 -19.83
N ILE A 204 12.01 8.59 -18.68
CA ILE A 204 12.85 8.46 -17.48
C ILE A 204 13.34 7.01 -17.40
N SER A 205 14.59 6.82 -16.95
CA SER A 205 15.12 5.47 -16.79
C SER A 205 14.40 4.70 -15.68
N PRO A 206 14.00 3.43 -15.89
CA PRO A 206 13.53 2.56 -14.81
C PRO A 206 14.55 2.35 -13.69
N ASP A 207 15.85 2.61 -13.94
CA ASP A 207 16.90 2.54 -12.92
C ASP A 207 16.66 3.53 -11.78
N GLU A 208 15.87 4.60 -12.00
CA GLU A 208 15.48 5.51 -10.93
C GLU A 208 14.62 4.82 -9.87
N PHE A 209 13.76 3.89 -10.29
CA PHE A 209 12.99 3.09 -9.34
C PHE A 209 13.89 2.10 -8.58
N VAL A 210 14.88 1.52 -9.24
CA VAL A 210 15.89 0.70 -8.58
C VAL A 210 16.70 1.53 -7.58
N THR A 211 17.13 2.73 -7.96
CA THR A 211 17.83 3.67 -7.08
C THR A 211 17.01 3.99 -5.82
N ALA A 212 15.71 4.25 -5.99
CA ALA A 212 14.80 4.46 -4.87
C ALA A 212 14.75 3.25 -3.93
N MET A 213 14.58 2.04 -4.48
CA MET A 213 14.53 0.80 -3.69
C MET A 213 15.85 0.48 -3.00
N GLU A 214 17.00 0.73 -3.66
CA GLU A 214 18.32 0.50 -3.08
C GLU A 214 18.59 1.44 -1.90
N THR A 215 18.06 2.67 -1.92
CA THR A 215 18.18 3.60 -0.79
C THR A 215 17.58 3.01 0.49
N PHE A 216 16.49 2.25 0.40
CA PHE A 216 15.94 1.53 1.55
C PHE A 216 16.81 0.35 2.01
N LEU A 217 17.63 -0.25 1.14
CA LEU A 217 18.52 -1.37 1.48
C LEU A 217 19.84 -0.91 2.09
N ASP A 218 20.35 0.27 1.72
CA ASP A 218 21.64 0.78 2.16
C ASP A 218 21.59 1.33 3.61
N ASP A 219 20.42 1.66 4.11
CA ASP A 219 20.21 2.18 5.47
C ASP A 219 20.39 1.11 6.57
N GLU A 220 20.54 -0.18 6.19
CA GLU A 220 20.89 -1.28 7.12
C GLU A 220 22.23 -1.05 7.90
N SER A 221 23.07 -0.08 7.48
CA SER A 221 24.46 -0.08 7.91
C SER A 221 24.83 0.91 9.00
N HIS A 222 23.99 1.86 9.39
CA HIS A 222 24.52 3.04 10.10
C HIS A 222 23.91 3.45 11.44
N ASN A 223 22.73 3.00 11.91
CA ASN A 223 22.22 3.28 13.27
C ASN A 223 20.99 2.43 13.62
N ASP A 224 20.70 2.25 14.93
CA ASP A 224 19.45 1.65 15.46
C ASP A 224 18.17 2.30 14.89
N PHE A 225 18.25 3.54 14.40
CA PHE A 225 17.17 4.26 13.70
C PHE A 225 16.99 3.82 12.24
N GLY A 226 18.05 3.54 11.51
CA GLY A 226 18.01 3.09 10.13
C GLY A 226 17.36 1.71 9.99
N GLU A 227 17.65 0.80 10.93
CA GLU A 227 17.03 -0.53 10.98
C GLU A 227 15.51 -0.46 11.17
N LEU A 228 15.01 0.47 11.98
CA LEU A 228 13.57 0.73 12.16
C LEU A 228 12.92 1.27 10.88
N MET A 229 13.56 2.22 10.19
CA MET A 229 13.03 2.83 8.96
C MET A 229 12.93 1.83 7.81
N TYR A 230 13.94 0.98 7.66
CA TYR A 230 13.98 -0.12 6.68
C TYR A 230 12.85 -1.14 6.92
N LEU A 231 12.62 -1.51 8.18
CA LEU A 231 11.59 -2.47 8.56
C LEU A 231 10.17 -1.95 8.25
N GLU A 232 9.93 -0.65 8.34
CA GLU A 232 8.61 -0.04 8.10
C GLU A 232 8.22 -0.08 6.62
N TYR A 233 9.09 0.38 5.70
CA TYR A 233 8.79 0.29 4.26
C TYR A 233 8.67 -1.16 3.80
N LEU A 234 9.54 -2.06 4.29
CA LEU A 234 9.44 -3.50 3.99
C LEU A 234 8.20 -4.15 4.56
N SER A 235 7.61 -3.60 5.64
CA SER A 235 6.40 -4.16 6.21
C SER A 235 5.19 -4.00 5.28
N SER A 236 5.12 -2.87 4.57
CA SER A 236 4.08 -2.60 3.56
C SER A 236 4.44 -3.14 2.17
N HIS A 237 5.73 -3.07 1.77
CA HIS A 237 6.24 -3.41 0.44
C HIS A 237 7.34 -4.49 0.50
N PRO A 238 7.00 -5.77 0.69
CA PRO A 238 7.96 -6.83 0.90
C PRO A 238 8.78 -7.19 -0.34
N ASN A 239 9.86 -7.98 -0.11
CA ASN A 239 10.66 -8.61 -1.16
C ASN A 239 11.44 -7.64 -2.07
N LEU A 240 11.89 -6.49 -1.56
CA LEU A 240 12.63 -5.48 -2.34
C LEU A 240 13.77 -6.08 -3.18
N LYS A 241 14.61 -6.96 -2.63
CA LYS A 241 15.74 -7.58 -3.35
C LYS A 241 15.27 -8.35 -4.60
N GLU A 242 14.21 -9.16 -4.46
CA GLU A 242 13.63 -9.92 -5.57
C GLU A 242 13.01 -8.97 -6.63
N ARG A 243 12.35 -7.91 -6.19
CA ARG A 243 11.72 -6.90 -7.06
C ARG A 243 12.77 -6.13 -7.87
N ILE A 244 13.88 -5.70 -7.24
CA ILE A 244 15.02 -5.06 -7.90
C ILE A 244 15.60 -5.96 -9.00
N GLU A 245 15.81 -7.26 -8.72
CA GLU A 245 16.32 -8.21 -9.71
C GLU A 245 15.40 -8.34 -10.92
N VAL A 246 14.09 -8.35 -10.70
CA VAL A 246 13.09 -8.41 -11.79
C VAL A 246 13.09 -7.13 -12.62
N ILE A 247 13.23 -5.96 -12.02
CA ILE A 247 13.26 -4.69 -12.77
C ILE A 247 14.53 -4.56 -13.60
N LYS A 248 15.67 -5.07 -13.09
CA LYS A 248 16.98 -5.05 -13.79
C LYS A 248 17.08 -6.07 -14.94
N SER A 249 16.17 -7.06 -15.01
CA SER A 249 16.18 -8.13 -16.03
C SER A 249 15.48 -7.71 -17.33
#